data_d9d125ca3443e37d6b2f6d3ece25d036
#
_entry.id   d9d125ca3443e37d6b2f6d3ece25d036
#
_cell.length_a   1.000
_cell.length_b   1.000
_cell.length_c   1.000
_cell.angle_alpha   90.00
_cell.angle_beta   90.00
_cell.angle_gamma   90.00
#
_symmetry.space_group_name_H-M   'P 1'
#
loop_
_entity.id
_entity.type
_entity.pdbx_description
1 polymer ?
#
loop_
_entity_poly.entity_id
_entity_poly.type
_entity_poly.pdbx_seq_one_letter_code
_entity_poly.pdbx_strand_id
1 'polypeptide(L)'
;MSDNLDPSTLHWMRRPSMYTISDERLVLETEPYTSFQSLSYDSTDAFGMTLDPMDQFCFSVRMDYHFRGLEDECGILLKQSNTRWAKAGMECRREGLDLACTVYGDGYGDRSCREMGSGIRWMYLRVIYWNGNARFQYSFNGGKYTDMRWLHFASAADPVIAGIYACSPGNSYFDCTFSCMQVKRFI
;
A
#
# COMPACT_ATOMS: atom_id res chain seq x y z
N MET A 1 -7.17 22.92 5.37
CA MET A 1 -7.36 21.77 6.27
C MET A 1 -7.35 20.56 5.37
N SER A 2 -6.44 19.62 5.55
CA SER A 2 -6.55 18.32 4.88
C SER A 2 -7.49 17.50 5.75
N ASP A 3 -8.71 17.31 5.29
CA ASP A 3 -9.66 16.46 5.98
C ASP A 3 -9.17 15.02 5.90
N ASN A 4 -9.16 14.31 7.02
CA ASN A 4 -8.87 12.88 7.00
C ASN A 4 -9.95 12.18 6.16
N LEU A 5 -9.51 11.21 5.39
CA LEU A 5 -10.38 10.41 4.55
C LEU A 5 -11.09 9.36 5.42
N ASP A 6 -12.42 9.29 5.33
CA ASP A 6 -13.18 8.22 5.96
C ASP A 6 -13.01 6.92 5.17
N PRO A 7 -12.48 5.84 5.77
CA PRO A 7 -12.32 4.55 5.08
C PRO A 7 -13.62 3.97 4.53
N SER A 8 -14.78 4.34 5.08
CA SER A 8 -16.09 3.88 4.57
C SER A 8 -16.40 4.38 3.16
N THR A 9 -15.67 5.40 2.68
CA THR A 9 -15.81 5.96 1.33
C THR A 9 -14.94 5.24 0.29
N LEU A 10 -14.07 4.31 0.72
CA LEU A 10 -13.22 3.54 -0.17
C LEU A 10 -13.96 2.28 -0.67
N HIS A 11 -13.48 1.73 -1.77
CA HIS A 11 -14.02 0.50 -2.37
C HIS A 11 -13.16 -0.70 -2.01
N TRP A 12 -13.77 -1.80 -1.57
CA TRP A 12 -13.05 -3.02 -1.32
C TRP A 12 -12.44 -3.60 -2.60
N MET A 13 -11.12 -3.77 -2.61
CA MET A 13 -10.42 -4.60 -3.58
C MET A 13 -10.66 -6.08 -3.27
N ARG A 14 -10.45 -6.47 -2.02
CA ARG A 14 -10.83 -7.72 -1.41
C ARG A 14 -11.14 -7.47 0.07
N ARG A 15 -12.28 -7.92 0.52
CA ARG A 15 -12.71 -7.74 1.91
C ARG A 15 -12.31 -8.97 2.74
N PRO A 16 -11.59 -8.81 3.86
CA PRO A 16 -11.29 -9.90 4.77
C PRO A 16 -12.54 -10.33 5.55
N SER A 17 -12.48 -11.50 6.18
CA SER A 17 -13.55 -11.97 7.06
C SER A 17 -13.67 -11.14 8.33
N MET A 18 -12.55 -10.63 8.84
CA MET A 18 -12.49 -9.80 10.06
C MET A 18 -11.97 -8.40 9.73
N TYR A 19 -12.81 -7.42 9.96
CA TYR A 19 -12.44 -6.00 9.84
C TYR A 19 -13.37 -5.11 10.67
N THR A 20 -12.90 -3.90 10.96
CA THR A 20 -13.69 -2.85 11.59
C THR A 20 -13.35 -1.51 10.94
N ILE A 21 -14.36 -0.73 10.62
CA ILE A 21 -14.22 0.67 10.21
C ILE A 21 -14.84 1.53 11.30
N SER A 22 -14.06 2.40 11.92
CA SER A 22 -14.51 3.35 12.93
C SER A 22 -13.56 4.52 13.06
N ASP A 23 -14.08 5.71 13.35
CA ASP A 23 -13.30 6.89 13.67
C ASP A 23 -12.13 7.16 12.70
N GLU A 24 -12.41 7.18 11.40
CA GLU A 24 -11.40 7.38 10.34
C GLU A 24 -10.28 6.32 10.32
N ARG A 25 -10.56 5.13 10.84
CA ARG A 25 -9.64 3.99 10.86
C ARG A 25 -10.25 2.77 10.20
N LEU A 26 -9.40 2.01 9.53
CA LEU A 26 -9.68 0.65 9.13
C LEU A 26 -8.74 -0.27 9.90
N VAL A 27 -9.29 -1.21 10.64
CA VAL A 27 -8.56 -2.36 11.16
C VAL A 27 -8.98 -3.57 10.35
N LEU A 28 -8.05 -4.33 9.82
CA LEU A 28 -8.31 -5.58 9.14
C LEU A 28 -7.37 -6.67 9.63
N GLU A 29 -7.86 -7.89 9.69
CA GLU A 29 -7.06 -9.09 9.92
C GLU A 29 -6.81 -9.79 8.59
N THR A 30 -5.56 -10.11 8.29
CA THR A 30 -5.19 -10.90 7.10
C THR A 30 -5.56 -12.37 7.30
N GLU A 31 -5.60 -13.12 6.23
CA GLU A 31 -5.81 -14.57 6.25
C GLU A 31 -4.59 -15.28 5.65
N PRO A 32 -4.29 -16.52 6.12
CA PRO A 32 -3.16 -17.29 5.60
C PRO A 32 -3.23 -17.50 4.09
N TYR A 33 -2.05 -17.65 3.47
CA TYR A 33 -1.88 -17.96 2.05
C TYR A 33 -2.46 -16.89 1.11
N THR A 34 -2.43 -15.65 1.53
CA THR A 34 -2.82 -14.49 0.72
C THR A 34 -1.58 -13.74 0.25
N SER A 35 -1.59 -13.18 -0.95
CA SER A 35 -0.40 -12.60 -1.56
C SER A 35 -0.74 -11.44 -2.49
N PHE A 36 0.15 -10.46 -2.55
CA PHE A 36 0.18 -9.42 -3.58
C PHE A 36 1.30 -9.69 -4.60
N GLN A 37 1.80 -10.89 -4.67
CA GLN A 37 2.82 -11.30 -5.62
C GLN A 37 2.20 -12.28 -6.60
N SER A 38 1.66 -11.80 -7.68
CA SER A 38 1.36 -12.68 -8.80
C SER A 38 2.38 -12.42 -9.90
N LEU A 39 3.26 -13.38 -10.12
CA LEU A 39 4.03 -13.50 -11.35
C LEU A 39 3.13 -14.07 -12.47
N SER A 40 1.92 -14.44 -12.15
CA SER A 40 0.94 -15.02 -13.06
C SER A 40 -0.42 -14.33 -12.88
N TYR A 41 -0.78 -13.53 -13.86
CA TYR A 41 -2.15 -13.13 -14.25
C TYR A 41 -3.24 -13.10 -13.16
N ASP A 42 -3.82 -11.93 -13.00
CA ASP A 42 -5.21 -11.67 -12.58
C ASP A 42 -5.63 -11.75 -11.11
N SER A 43 -4.84 -12.19 -10.17
CA SER A 43 -5.32 -12.18 -8.78
C SER A 43 -4.26 -11.76 -7.78
N THR A 44 -4.37 -10.54 -7.33
CA THR A 44 -3.86 -10.28 -5.99
C THR A 44 -4.88 -10.84 -5.00
N ASP A 45 -4.45 -11.74 -4.15
CA ASP A 45 -5.25 -12.25 -3.04
C ASP A 45 -5.10 -11.37 -1.79
N ALA A 46 -4.41 -10.25 -1.89
CA ALA A 46 -4.27 -9.31 -0.80
C ALA A 46 -5.60 -8.62 -0.47
N PHE A 47 -5.82 -8.41 0.80
CA PHE A 47 -6.93 -7.61 1.29
C PHE A 47 -6.62 -6.12 1.15
N GLY A 48 -7.63 -5.31 0.88
CA GLY A 48 -7.41 -3.88 0.79
C GLY A 48 -8.59 -3.10 0.25
N MET A 49 -8.43 -1.80 0.26
CA MET A 49 -9.42 -0.84 -0.24
C MET A 49 -8.76 0.17 -1.17
N THR A 50 -9.52 0.67 -2.12
CA THR A 50 -9.07 1.62 -3.13
C THR A 50 -9.94 2.86 -3.17
N LEU A 51 -9.32 3.96 -3.59
CA LEU A 51 -9.98 5.20 -3.98
C LEU A 51 -10.56 5.08 -5.40
N ASP A 52 -11.42 6.02 -5.76
CA ASP A 52 -11.79 6.22 -7.16
C ASP A 52 -10.56 6.60 -8.02
N PRO A 53 -10.59 6.33 -9.33
CA PRO A 53 -9.53 6.74 -10.23
C PRO A 53 -9.27 8.25 -10.20
N MET A 54 -8.02 8.66 -10.25
CA MET A 54 -7.60 10.07 -10.19
C MET A 54 -6.45 10.34 -11.17
N ASP A 55 -6.39 11.58 -11.66
CA ASP A 55 -5.36 12.01 -12.62
C ASP A 55 -4.07 12.47 -11.93
N GLN A 56 -4.20 13.33 -10.91
CA GLN A 56 -3.06 13.88 -10.17
C GLN A 56 -3.42 14.04 -8.70
N PHE A 57 -2.61 13.45 -7.84
CA PHE A 57 -2.91 13.46 -6.40
C PHE A 57 -1.70 13.16 -5.53
N CYS A 58 -1.87 13.44 -4.25
CA CYS A 58 -1.05 12.94 -3.17
C CYS A 58 -1.95 12.12 -2.23
N PHE A 59 -1.64 10.84 -2.04
CA PHE A 59 -2.31 9.97 -1.08
C PHE A 59 -1.34 9.56 0.01
N SER A 60 -1.73 9.68 1.26
CA SER A 60 -0.92 9.28 2.41
C SER A 60 -1.74 8.53 3.45
N VAL A 61 -1.08 7.66 4.19
CA VAL A 61 -1.68 6.84 5.24
C VAL A 61 -0.64 6.49 6.30
N ARG A 62 -1.08 6.39 7.54
CA ARG A 62 -0.36 5.70 8.60
C ARG A 62 -0.84 4.25 8.66
N MET A 63 0.09 3.32 8.71
CA MET A 63 -0.18 1.91 8.99
C MET A 63 0.52 1.50 10.28
N ASP A 64 -0.22 0.82 11.15
CA ASP A 64 0.27 0.17 12.35
C ASP A 64 0.08 -1.35 12.15
N TYR A 65 1.12 -2.14 12.39
CA TYR A 65 1.14 -3.56 12.05
C TYR A 65 1.87 -4.38 13.10
N HIS A 66 1.49 -5.63 13.22
CA HIS A 66 2.12 -6.58 14.11
C HIS A 66 2.29 -7.91 13.39
N PHE A 67 3.28 -7.96 12.50
CA PHE A 67 3.59 -9.16 11.72
C PHE A 67 3.84 -10.37 12.61
N ARG A 68 3.35 -11.52 12.20
CA ARG A 68 3.46 -12.80 12.92
C ARG A 68 4.18 -13.86 12.10
N GLY A 69 4.25 -13.71 10.79
CA GLY A 69 4.87 -14.65 9.88
C GLY A 69 5.83 -13.99 8.91
N LEU A 70 6.68 -14.83 8.30
CA LEU A 70 7.53 -14.40 7.22
C LEU A 70 6.68 -13.95 6.03
N GLU A 71 7.15 -12.89 5.38
CA GLU A 71 6.52 -12.28 4.22
C GLU A 71 5.14 -11.64 4.49
N ASP A 72 4.69 -11.58 5.76
CA ASP A 72 3.57 -10.71 6.11
C ASP A 72 3.89 -9.30 5.63
N GLU A 73 2.95 -8.67 4.95
CA GLU A 73 3.17 -7.34 4.39
C GLU A 73 1.92 -6.46 4.41
N CYS A 74 2.15 -5.14 4.51
CA CYS A 74 1.11 -4.14 4.35
C CYS A 74 1.68 -2.85 3.79
N GLY A 75 0.84 -2.06 3.11
CA GLY A 75 1.30 -0.84 2.48
C GLY A 75 0.25 -0.11 1.66
N ILE A 76 0.76 0.70 0.74
CA ILE A 76 -0.01 1.42 -0.27
C ILE A 76 0.20 0.84 -1.66
N LEU A 77 -0.79 1.02 -2.51
CA LEU A 77 -0.73 0.59 -3.90
C LEU A 77 -1.12 1.73 -4.86
N LEU A 78 -0.58 1.64 -6.08
CA LEU A 78 -1.07 2.31 -7.28
C LEU A 78 -1.45 1.26 -8.29
N LYS A 79 -2.58 1.44 -8.97
CA LYS A 79 -3.06 0.51 -9.99
C LYS A 79 -3.65 1.27 -11.17
N GLN A 80 -3.21 0.93 -12.37
CA GLN A 80 -3.84 1.33 -13.61
C GLN A 80 -4.67 0.18 -14.18
N SER A 81 -4.16 -1.05 -14.09
CA SER A 81 -4.81 -2.27 -14.55
C SER A 81 -4.32 -3.47 -13.74
N ASN A 82 -4.80 -4.66 -14.05
CA ASN A 82 -4.30 -5.88 -13.43
C ASN A 82 -2.86 -6.22 -13.84
N THR A 83 -2.42 -5.71 -15.00
CA THR A 83 -1.07 -5.93 -15.54
C THR A 83 -0.13 -4.75 -15.32
N ARG A 84 -0.59 -3.67 -14.69
CA ARG A 84 0.23 -2.50 -14.36
C ARG A 84 -0.15 -1.94 -13.00
N TRP A 85 0.71 -2.19 -12.04
CA TRP A 85 0.55 -1.75 -10.66
C TRP A 85 1.90 -1.50 -9.97
N ALA A 86 1.89 -0.75 -8.91
CA ALA A 86 3.02 -0.56 -8.02
C ALA A 86 2.53 -0.64 -6.57
N LYS A 87 3.34 -1.21 -5.70
CA LYS A 87 3.08 -1.24 -4.26
C LYS A 87 4.30 -0.78 -3.48
N ALA A 88 4.08 -0.19 -2.32
CA ALA A 88 5.12 0.14 -1.37
C ALA A 88 4.64 -0.16 0.05
N GLY A 89 5.47 -0.84 0.83
CA GLY A 89 5.06 -1.27 2.17
C GLY A 89 6.18 -1.86 3.00
N MET A 90 5.80 -2.26 4.19
CA MET A 90 6.65 -3.01 5.10
C MET A 90 6.41 -4.50 4.90
N GLU A 91 7.48 -5.26 4.86
CA GLU A 91 7.49 -6.72 4.72
C GLU A 91 8.28 -7.36 5.86
N CYS A 92 7.76 -8.44 6.44
CA CYS A 92 8.46 -9.23 7.45
C CYS A 92 9.48 -10.15 6.78
N ARG A 93 10.74 -10.05 7.19
CA ARG A 93 11.84 -10.91 6.73
C ARG A 93 12.42 -11.70 7.88
N ARG A 94 13.24 -12.71 7.56
CA ARG A 94 13.87 -13.59 8.56
C ARG A 94 14.69 -12.81 9.58
N GLU A 95 15.40 -11.77 9.14
CA GLU A 95 16.35 -11.02 9.94
C GLU A 95 15.85 -9.61 10.32
N GLY A 96 14.58 -9.29 10.04
CA GLY A 96 14.04 -7.98 10.33
C GLY A 96 12.86 -7.58 9.47
N LEU A 97 12.83 -6.33 9.08
CA LEU A 97 11.79 -5.76 8.22
C LEU A 97 12.44 -5.14 6.99
N ASP A 98 11.79 -5.30 5.84
CA ASP A 98 12.10 -4.56 4.62
C ASP A 98 11.04 -3.48 4.37
N LEU A 99 11.47 -2.28 4.07
CA LEU A 99 10.66 -1.28 3.40
C LEU A 99 10.86 -1.46 1.90
N ALA A 100 9.87 -2.02 1.23
CA ALA A 100 9.96 -2.41 -0.16
C ALA A 100 9.04 -1.60 -1.07
N CYS A 101 9.47 -1.46 -2.32
CA CYS A 101 8.65 -0.94 -3.40
C CYS A 101 8.78 -1.87 -4.61
N THR A 102 7.65 -2.40 -5.07
CA THR A 102 7.58 -3.26 -6.25
C THR A 102 6.74 -2.59 -7.33
N VAL A 103 7.23 -2.63 -8.54
CA VAL A 103 6.52 -2.15 -9.74
C VAL A 103 6.33 -3.32 -10.67
N TYR A 104 5.12 -3.54 -11.13
CA TYR A 104 4.80 -4.56 -12.11
C TYR A 104 4.24 -3.93 -13.39
N GLY A 105 4.79 -4.32 -14.51
CA GLY A 105 4.34 -3.88 -15.84
C GLY A 105 5.00 -4.70 -16.92
N ASP A 106 4.32 -4.83 -18.07
CA ASP A 106 4.83 -5.54 -19.24
C ASP A 106 5.29 -7.00 -18.97
N GLY A 107 4.66 -7.65 -17.95
CA GLY A 107 4.97 -9.02 -17.58
C GLY A 107 6.14 -9.18 -16.60
N TYR A 108 6.74 -8.09 -16.13
CA TYR A 108 7.90 -8.10 -15.24
C TYR A 108 7.66 -7.33 -13.96
N GLY A 109 8.20 -7.88 -12.87
CA GLY A 109 8.26 -7.20 -11.57
C GLY A 109 9.67 -6.63 -11.34
N ASP A 110 9.74 -5.40 -10.88
CA ASP A 110 10.97 -4.74 -10.46
C ASP A 110 10.81 -4.32 -8.99
N ARG A 111 11.66 -4.84 -8.12
CA ARG A 111 11.60 -4.62 -6.66
C ARG A 111 12.86 -3.93 -6.16
N SER A 112 12.67 -2.90 -5.38
CA SER A 112 13.70 -2.27 -4.54
C SER A 112 13.31 -2.38 -3.08
N CYS A 113 14.29 -2.54 -2.19
CA CYS A 113 14.03 -2.59 -0.75
C CYS A 113 15.15 -1.93 0.05
N ARG A 114 14.80 -1.57 1.27
CA ARG A 114 15.72 -1.10 2.30
C ARG A 114 15.44 -1.88 3.58
N GLU A 115 16.48 -2.45 4.15
CA GLU A 115 16.43 -3.07 5.45
C GLU A 115 16.08 -2.03 6.54
N MET A 116 15.17 -2.39 7.43
CA MET A 116 14.67 -1.57 8.52
C MET A 116 14.84 -2.28 9.85
N GLY A 117 14.91 -1.52 10.93
CA GLY A 117 15.01 -2.12 12.26
C GLY A 117 13.78 -2.95 12.64
N SER A 118 13.98 -4.10 13.24
CA SER A 118 12.93 -5.06 13.62
C SER A 118 11.93 -4.53 14.66
N GLY A 119 12.26 -3.42 15.32
CA GLY A 119 11.39 -2.79 16.34
C GLY A 119 10.33 -1.85 15.79
N ILE A 120 10.30 -1.59 14.49
CA ILE A 120 9.34 -0.67 13.88
C ILE A 120 7.96 -1.33 13.82
N ARG A 121 6.95 -0.65 14.36
CA ARG A 121 5.56 -1.14 14.43
C ARG A 121 4.56 -0.26 13.68
N TRP A 122 5.01 0.87 13.16
CA TRP A 122 4.20 1.77 12.34
C TRP A 122 5.06 2.46 11.29
N MET A 123 4.41 2.91 10.23
CA MET A 123 5.03 3.70 9.18
C MET A 123 3.96 4.59 8.52
N TYR A 124 4.34 5.81 8.19
CA TYR A 124 3.58 6.63 7.26
C TYR A 124 4.10 6.39 5.86
N LEU A 125 3.22 6.08 4.94
CA LEU A 125 3.52 5.99 3.52
C LEU A 125 2.78 7.07 2.75
N ARG A 126 3.40 7.52 1.67
CA ARG A 126 2.83 8.50 0.77
C ARG A 126 3.19 8.18 -0.67
N VAL A 127 2.22 8.32 -1.56
CA VAL A 127 2.45 8.33 -2.99
C VAL A 127 1.97 9.65 -3.57
N ILE A 128 2.80 10.25 -4.42
CA ILE A 128 2.46 11.42 -5.23
C ILE A 128 2.44 10.96 -6.67
N TYR A 129 1.32 11.17 -7.35
CA TYR A 129 1.15 10.83 -8.75
C TYR A 129 0.84 12.09 -9.56
N TRP A 130 1.59 12.33 -10.62
CA TRP A 130 1.39 13.46 -11.54
C TRP A 130 2.00 13.17 -12.91
N ASN A 131 1.29 13.54 -13.96
CA ASN A 131 1.76 13.40 -15.35
C ASN A 131 2.41 12.05 -15.68
N GLY A 132 1.77 10.95 -15.24
CA GLY A 132 2.28 9.60 -15.46
C GLY A 132 3.44 9.17 -14.56
N ASN A 133 3.92 10.03 -13.67
CA ASN A 133 5.02 9.74 -12.76
C ASN A 133 4.51 9.48 -11.35
N ALA A 134 5.12 8.53 -10.67
CA ALA A 134 4.84 8.21 -9.28
C ALA A 134 6.08 8.42 -8.41
N ARG A 135 5.87 8.97 -7.22
CA ARG A 135 6.90 9.14 -6.19
C ARG A 135 6.40 8.50 -4.90
N PHE A 136 7.02 7.40 -4.50
CA PHE A 136 6.75 6.75 -3.22
C PHE A 136 7.68 7.28 -2.14
N GLN A 137 7.13 7.53 -0.97
CA GLN A 137 7.84 8.10 0.16
C GLN A 137 7.39 7.47 1.46
N TYR A 138 8.25 7.50 2.49
CA TYR A 138 7.92 7.07 3.85
C TYR A 138 8.27 8.14 4.88
N SER A 139 7.66 8.03 6.06
CA SER A 139 7.95 8.90 7.20
C SER A 139 7.69 8.18 8.52
N PHE A 140 8.49 8.50 9.54
CA PHE A 140 8.25 8.00 10.91
C PHE A 140 7.31 8.88 11.73
N ASN A 141 7.06 10.11 11.30
CA ASN A 141 6.29 11.08 12.08
C ASN A 141 5.15 11.77 11.28
N GLY A 142 4.97 11.40 10.03
CA GLY A 142 3.95 11.99 9.14
C GLY A 142 4.25 13.42 8.66
N GLY A 143 5.31 14.05 9.15
CA GLY A 143 5.68 15.42 8.77
C GLY A 143 6.79 15.46 7.72
N LYS A 144 7.93 14.86 8.01
CA LYS A 144 9.07 14.80 7.08
C LYS A 144 9.09 13.47 6.36
N TYR A 145 8.97 13.50 5.03
CA TYR A 145 9.00 12.32 4.18
C TYR A 145 10.34 12.14 3.48
N THR A 146 10.75 10.90 3.34
CA THR A 146 11.97 10.46 2.63
C THR A 146 11.56 9.66 1.39
N ASP A 147 12.27 9.86 0.29
CA ASP A 147 12.02 9.13 -0.95
C ASP A 147 12.38 7.65 -0.82
N MET A 148 11.49 6.82 -1.34
CA MET A 148 11.73 5.40 -1.58
C MET A 148 12.06 5.17 -3.05
N ARG A 149 11.19 5.68 -3.93
CA ARG A 149 11.32 5.43 -5.36
C ARG A 149 10.59 6.49 -6.19
N TRP A 150 11.21 6.85 -7.31
CA TRP A 150 10.60 7.60 -8.41
C TRP A 150 10.52 6.71 -9.63
N LEU A 151 9.40 6.75 -10.34
CA LEU A 151 9.23 5.97 -11.55
C LEU A 151 8.23 6.62 -12.51
N HIS A 152 8.39 6.34 -13.79
CA HIS A 152 7.34 6.56 -14.77
C HIS A 152 6.39 5.37 -14.68
N PHE A 153 5.13 5.63 -14.36
CA PHE A 153 4.18 4.57 -14.03
C PHE A 153 3.16 4.32 -15.15
N ALA A 154 2.59 5.38 -15.73
CA ALA A 154 1.52 5.30 -16.70
C ALA A 154 1.59 6.44 -17.71
N SER A 155 0.78 6.41 -18.75
CA SER A 155 0.58 7.58 -19.60
C SER A 155 -0.01 8.74 -18.79
N ALA A 156 0.42 9.97 -19.09
CA ALA A 156 -0.06 11.16 -18.39
C ALA A 156 -1.58 11.37 -18.49
N ALA A 157 -2.21 10.81 -19.52
CA ALA A 157 -3.65 10.91 -19.76
C ALA A 157 -4.48 9.83 -19.02
N ASP A 158 -3.82 8.84 -18.40
CA ASP A 158 -4.53 7.71 -17.80
C ASP A 158 -4.72 7.94 -16.30
N PRO A 159 -5.96 7.94 -15.80
CA PRO A 159 -6.23 7.96 -14.38
C PRO A 159 -5.73 6.67 -13.71
N VAL A 160 -5.28 6.78 -12.48
CA VAL A 160 -4.82 5.64 -11.69
C VAL A 160 -5.58 5.56 -10.37
N ILE A 161 -5.64 4.36 -9.83
CA ILE A 161 -6.27 4.05 -8.55
C ILE A 161 -5.17 3.98 -7.49
N ALA A 162 -5.34 4.70 -6.39
CA ALA A 162 -4.54 4.51 -5.18
C ALA A 162 -5.33 3.71 -4.14
N GLY A 163 -4.62 3.04 -3.24
CA GLY A 163 -5.26 2.27 -2.19
C GLY A 163 -4.28 1.76 -1.13
N ILE A 164 -4.81 0.93 -0.27
CA ILE A 164 -4.10 0.25 0.82
C ILE A 164 -4.25 -1.26 0.67
N TYR A 165 -3.27 -2.01 1.16
CA TYR A 165 -3.29 -3.47 1.12
C TYR A 165 -2.61 -4.11 2.33
N ALA A 166 -2.97 -5.35 2.64
CA ALA A 166 -2.29 -6.23 3.57
C ALA A 166 -2.47 -7.69 3.16
N CYS A 167 -1.47 -8.54 3.38
CA CYS A 167 -1.56 -9.98 3.13
C CYS A 167 -0.54 -10.78 3.96
N SER A 168 -0.82 -12.08 4.09
CA SER A 168 0.01 -13.06 4.79
C SER A 168 0.28 -14.25 3.87
N PRO A 169 1.41 -14.28 3.14
CA PRO A 169 1.73 -15.35 2.20
C PRO A 169 1.95 -16.72 2.85
N GLY A 170 2.43 -16.74 4.08
CA GLY A 170 2.63 -17.95 4.84
C GLY A 170 1.37 -18.43 5.59
N ASN A 171 1.56 -19.42 6.46
CA ASN A 171 0.51 -19.89 7.37
C ASN A 171 0.45 -18.99 8.61
N SER A 172 0.17 -17.73 8.39
CA SER A 172 0.06 -16.70 9.45
C SER A 172 -1.08 -15.74 9.13
N TYR A 173 -1.38 -14.90 10.10
CA TYR A 173 -2.30 -13.78 9.97
C TYR A 173 -1.85 -12.68 10.93
N PHE A 174 -2.19 -11.44 10.64
CA PHE A 174 -1.91 -10.31 11.52
C PHE A 174 -2.95 -9.21 11.38
N ASP A 175 -3.04 -8.37 12.42
CA ASP A 175 -3.86 -7.18 12.38
C ASP A 175 -3.06 -6.01 11.79
N CYS A 176 -3.67 -5.30 10.86
CA CYS A 176 -3.16 -4.06 10.32
C CYS A 176 -4.17 -2.94 10.52
N THR A 177 -3.72 -1.83 11.09
CA THR A 177 -4.54 -0.62 11.24
C THR A 177 -4.07 0.43 10.24
N PHE A 178 -4.97 0.90 9.39
CA PHE A 178 -4.77 2.04 8.52
C PHE A 178 -5.52 3.25 9.09
N SER A 179 -4.80 4.35 9.28
CA SER A 179 -5.32 5.59 9.87
C SER A 179 -4.67 6.82 9.26
N CYS A 180 -5.13 8.02 9.63
CA CYS A 180 -4.60 9.28 9.11
C CYS A 180 -4.53 9.28 7.57
N MET A 181 -5.50 8.66 6.92
CA MET A 181 -5.59 8.63 5.47
C MET A 181 -5.95 10.02 4.95
N GLN A 182 -5.18 10.49 3.97
CA GLN A 182 -5.41 11.80 3.37
C GLN A 182 -5.23 11.70 1.86
N VAL A 183 -6.11 12.36 1.13
CA VAL A 183 -5.97 12.54 -0.31
C VAL A 183 -6.05 14.03 -0.65
N LYS A 184 -5.09 14.49 -1.45
CA LYS A 184 -5.08 15.84 -2.00
C LYS A 184 -4.97 15.71 -3.51
N ARG A 185 -6.00 16.15 -4.22
CA ARG A 185 -5.97 16.24 -5.69
C ARG A 185 -5.27 17.52 -6.10
N PHE A 186 -4.50 17.44 -7.17
CA PHE A 186 -3.89 18.62 -7.81
C PHE A 186 -4.77 19.01 -9.01
N ILE A 187 -4.89 20.29 -9.23
CA ILE A 187 -5.60 20.88 -10.38
C ILE A 187 -4.57 21.22 -11.44
#